data_03fffe1a10ca272132c109da29882532
#
_entry.id   03fffe1a10ca272132c109da29882532
#
_cell.length_a   1.000
_cell.length_b   1.000
_cell.length_c   1.000
_cell.angle_alpha   90.00
_cell.angle_beta   90.00
_cell.angle_gamma   90.00
#
_symmetry.space_group_name_H-M   'P 1'
#
loop_
_entity.id
_entity.type
_entity.pdbx_description
1 polymer ?
#
loop_
_entity_poly.entity_id
_entity_poly.type
_entity_poly.pdbx_seq_one_letter_code
_entity_poly.pdbx_strand_id
1 'polypeptide(L)'
;MDNLEYEHKSVELTTNMGCRVQCKFCPQEVSMSNYALKNDLEQIKFGNPVLMSYSTFVKIIKKIPRNVLIRFSGFSEPFLHPECGKMMKFASDNGYQVELFSTLVGMTSNDVDILKKINLQKFVIHLADNEKYAKIALTQHNEILKKIISSSIENVFFMTMGTISNETKNIIGFDLKPSVMVSIARAI
;
A
#
# COMPACT_ATOMS: atom_id res chain seq x y z
N MET A 1 21.97 8.34 28.10
CA MET A 1 22.53 8.88 26.85
C MET A 1 22.23 7.83 25.77
N ASP A 2 21.08 7.74 25.36
CA ASP A 2 20.34 8.29 24.21
C ASP A 2 20.71 7.59 22.91
N ASN A 3 20.16 6.36 22.77
CA ASN A 3 20.14 5.64 21.49
C ASN A 3 18.93 6.09 20.65
N LEU A 4 18.85 7.38 20.35
CA LEU A 4 17.86 7.99 19.45
C LEU A 4 18.31 8.00 17.98
N GLU A 5 19.32 7.22 17.61
CA GLU A 5 19.95 7.29 16.27
C GLU A 5 19.58 6.18 15.28
N TYR A 6 18.49 5.47 15.50
CA TYR A 6 17.99 4.58 14.45
C TYR A 6 16.57 4.98 13.99
N GLU A 7 16.45 6.18 13.46
CA GLU A 7 15.42 6.43 12.47
C GLU A 7 15.69 5.45 11.30
N HIS A 8 14.82 4.47 11.16
CA HIS A 8 14.94 3.47 10.10
C HIS A 8 14.96 4.20 8.76
N LYS A 9 16.11 4.23 8.09
CA LYS A 9 16.21 4.75 6.74
C LYS A 9 15.26 3.94 5.88
N SER A 10 14.36 4.60 5.17
CA SER A 10 13.41 3.95 4.29
C SER A 10 13.46 4.53 2.88
N VAL A 11 13.18 3.69 1.90
CA VAL A 11 12.92 4.10 0.52
C VAL A 11 11.46 3.80 0.22
N GLU A 12 10.74 4.84 -0.17
CA GLU A 12 9.36 4.72 -0.63
C GLU A 12 9.33 4.44 -2.14
N LEU A 13 8.64 3.38 -2.53
CA LEU A 13 8.53 2.96 -3.92
C LEU A 13 7.12 3.22 -4.44
N THR A 14 7.02 4.13 -5.40
CA THR A 14 5.84 4.32 -6.24
C THR A 14 5.99 3.44 -7.48
N THR A 15 5.29 2.31 -7.52
CA THR A 15 5.45 1.30 -8.58
C THR A 15 4.68 1.62 -9.85
N ASN A 16 3.75 2.57 -9.78
CA ASN A 16 2.94 3.00 -10.91
C ASN A 16 2.53 4.47 -10.78
N MET A 17 2.22 5.14 -11.90
CA MET A 17 1.70 6.50 -11.96
C MET A 17 0.38 6.50 -12.72
N GLY A 18 -0.65 7.18 -12.20
CA GLY A 18 -2.00 7.20 -12.79
C GLY A 18 -3.03 6.39 -11.99
N CYS A 19 -2.94 6.44 -10.66
CA CYS A 19 -3.80 5.73 -9.73
C CYS A 19 -5.28 6.14 -9.85
N ARG A 20 -6.16 5.17 -10.09
CA ARG A 20 -7.62 5.39 -10.21
C ARG A 20 -8.34 5.63 -8.88
N VAL A 21 -7.67 5.47 -7.75
CA VAL A 21 -8.26 5.69 -6.42
C VAL A 21 -8.60 7.16 -6.19
N GLN A 22 -7.80 8.07 -6.75
CA GLN A 22 -8.06 9.51 -6.74
C GLN A 22 -8.43 10.03 -5.33
N CYS A 23 -7.59 9.76 -4.34
CA CYS A 23 -7.79 10.28 -2.98
C CYS A 23 -7.76 11.81 -3.01
N LYS A 24 -8.75 12.47 -2.40
CA LYS A 24 -8.91 13.94 -2.41
C LYS A 24 -7.73 14.70 -1.80
N PHE A 25 -6.94 14.06 -0.95
CA PHE A 25 -5.77 14.61 -0.27
C PHE A 25 -4.45 14.26 -0.96
N CYS A 26 -4.47 13.48 -2.05
CA CYS A 26 -3.25 13.02 -2.73
C CYS A 26 -2.83 14.02 -3.82
N PRO A 27 -1.58 14.53 -3.81
CA PRO A 27 -1.09 15.45 -4.83
C PRO A 27 -0.72 14.73 -6.14
N GLN A 28 -1.44 13.68 -6.50
CA GLN A 28 -1.09 12.79 -7.61
C GLN A 28 -1.11 13.51 -8.95
N GLU A 29 -2.03 14.46 -9.17
CA GLU A 29 -2.11 15.21 -10.43
C GLU A 29 -0.81 15.98 -10.71
N VAL A 30 -0.24 16.62 -9.68
CA VAL A 30 1.04 17.32 -9.78
C VAL A 30 2.17 16.33 -10.07
N SER A 31 2.17 15.18 -9.40
CA SER A 31 3.17 14.13 -9.61
C SER A 31 3.09 13.53 -11.01
N MET A 32 1.89 13.30 -11.52
CA MET A 32 1.65 12.78 -12.88
C MET A 32 2.12 13.77 -13.94
N SER A 33 1.79 15.06 -13.80
CA SER A 33 2.19 16.11 -14.72
C SER A 33 3.72 16.26 -14.74
N ASN A 34 4.36 16.31 -13.59
CA ASN A 34 5.82 16.41 -13.50
C ASN A 34 6.52 15.18 -14.07
N TYR A 35 5.99 13.99 -13.85
CA TYR A 35 6.54 12.76 -14.41
C TYR A 35 6.42 12.72 -15.93
N ALA A 36 5.27 13.09 -16.47
CA ALA A 36 5.05 13.17 -17.92
C ALA A 36 6.01 14.14 -18.58
N LEU A 37 6.15 15.35 -18.03
CA LEU A 37 7.09 16.38 -18.54
C LEU A 37 8.53 15.89 -18.54
N LYS A 38 8.99 15.26 -17.44
CA LYS A 38 10.37 14.78 -17.31
C LYS A 38 10.72 13.61 -18.23
N ASN A 39 9.74 12.85 -18.68
CA ASN A 39 9.94 11.65 -19.49
C ASN A 39 9.45 11.82 -20.93
N ASP A 40 9.14 13.05 -21.34
CA ASP A 40 8.63 13.37 -22.68
C ASP A 40 7.42 12.52 -23.09
N LEU A 41 6.51 12.33 -22.12
CA LEU A 41 5.31 11.54 -22.29
C LEU A 41 4.11 12.45 -22.54
N GLU A 42 3.15 11.94 -23.29
CA GLU A 42 1.81 12.50 -23.28
C GLU A 42 1.20 12.47 -21.87
N GLN A 43 0.08 13.16 -21.68
CA GLN A 43 -0.57 13.23 -20.38
C GLN A 43 -0.89 11.82 -19.82
N ILE A 44 -0.41 11.54 -18.61
CA ILE A 44 -0.80 10.34 -17.86
C ILE A 44 -2.25 10.50 -17.39
N LYS A 45 -3.07 9.48 -17.62
CA LYS A 45 -4.49 9.48 -17.26
C LYS A 45 -4.75 8.59 -16.05
N PHE A 46 -5.68 9.03 -15.20
CA PHE A 46 -6.20 8.17 -14.14
C PHE A 46 -6.79 6.87 -14.72
N GLY A 47 -6.43 5.74 -14.13
CA GLY A 47 -6.90 4.42 -14.54
C GLY A 47 -6.15 3.79 -15.72
N ASN A 48 -5.22 4.53 -16.35
CA ASN A 48 -4.27 4.00 -17.33
C ASN A 48 -2.83 4.29 -16.86
N PRO A 49 -2.33 3.56 -15.87
CA PRO A 49 -1.06 3.87 -15.23
C PRO A 49 0.14 3.54 -16.10
N VAL A 50 1.19 4.36 -15.97
CA VAL A 50 2.55 3.99 -16.37
C VAL A 50 3.12 3.09 -15.28
N LEU A 51 3.58 1.90 -15.64
CA LEU A 51 4.06 0.88 -14.72
C LEU A 51 5.59 0.81 -14.69
N MET A 52 6.16 0.63 -13.51
CA MET A 52 7.58 0.29 -13.36
C MET A 52 7.77 -1.16 -13.83
N SER A 53 8.68 -1.42 -14.78
CA SER A 53 8.96 -2.80 -15.16
C SER A 53 9.59 -3.59 -13.99
N TYR A 54 9.30 -4.88 -13.90
CA TYR A 54 9.91 -5.76 -12.89
C TYR A 54 11.43 -5.73 -12.95
N SER A 55 12.01 -5.68 -14.15
CA SER A 55 13.46 -5.60 -14.33
C SER A 55 14.06 -4.28 -13.80
N THR A 56 13.34 -3.16 -13.98
CA THR A 56 13.72 -1.86 -13.40
C THR A 56 13.66 -1.91 -11.87
N PHE A 57 12.58 -2.47 -11.32
CA PHE A 57 12.46 -2.68 -9.88
C PHE A 57 13.64 -3.48 -9.31
N VAL A 58 13.97 -4.63 -9.91
CA VAL A 58 15.10 -5.47 -9.47
C VAL A 58 16.44 -4.72 -9.53
N LYS A 59 16.68 -3.93 -10.58
CA LYS A 59 17.89 -3.09 -10.70
C LYS A 59 17.97 -2.04 -9.59
N ILE A 60 16.86 -1.41 -9.24
CA ILE A 60 16.78 -0.40 -8.17
C ILE A 60 17.04 -1.07 -6.81
N ILE A 61 16.30 -2.13 -6.49
CA ILE A 61 16.39 -2.82 -5.21
C ILE A 61 17.82 -3.30 -4.94
N LYS A 62 18.51 -3.87 -5.92
CA LYS A 62 19.89 -4.35 -5.76
C LYS A 62 20.91 -3.25 -5.42
N LYS A 63 20.58 -1.98 -5.66
CA LYS A 63 21.43 -0.83 -5.31
C LYS A 63 21.16 -0.28 -3.90
N ILE A 64 20.07 -0.68 -3.27
CA ILE A 64 19.69 -0.21 -1.93
C ILE A 64 20.40 -1.09 -0.88
N PRO A 65 21.04 -0.49 0.15
CA PRO A 65 21.61 -1.24 1.27
C PRO A 65 20.56 -2.08 2.01
N ARG A 66 20.93 -3.25 2.53
CA ARG A 66 19.98 -4.19 3.17
C ARG A 66 19.37 -3.68 4.48
N ASN A 67 20.01 -2.73 5.13
CA ASN A 67 19.50 -2.10 6.35
C ASN A 67 18.51 -0.95 6.07
N VAL A 68 18.14 -0.73 4.80
CA VAL A 68 17.13 0.25 4.39
C VAL A 68 15.80 -0.46 4.21
N LEU A 69 14.78 0.03 4.87
CA LEU A 69 13.41 -0.46 4.77
C LEU A 69 12.80 -0.09 3.41
N ILE A 70 12.13 -1.02 2.77
CA ILE A 70 11.43 -0.80 1.51
C ILE A 70 9.94 -0.64 1.77
N ARG A 71 9.43 0.56 1.50
CA ARG A 71 8.02 0.89 1.68
C ARG A 71 7.30 0.93 0.33
N PHE A 72 6.34 0.04 0.15
CA PHE A 72 5.43 0.07 -1.00
C PHE A 72 4.27 1.01 -0.67
N SER A 73 4.33 2.21 -1.23
CA SER A 73 3.38 3.30 -0.97
C SER A 73 3.58 4.43 -2.00
N GLY A 74 3.46 5.67 -1.58
CA GLY A 74 3.72 6.86 -2.38
C GLY A 74 2.47 7.44 -3.00
N PHE A 75 2.63 8.01 -4.17
CA PHE A 75 1.54 8.71 -4.86
C PHE A 75 0.63 7.79 -5.67
N SER A 76 0.64 6.48 -5.40
CA SER A 76 -0.18 5.52 -6.10
C SER A 76 -0.54 4.33 -5.23
N GLU A 77 -1.64 3.66 -5.57
CA GLU A 77 -2.02 2.39 -4.97
C GLU A 77 -1.10 1.27 -5.49
N PRO A 78 -0.33 0.60 -4.63
CA PRO A 78 0.64 -0.40 -5.08
C PRO A 78 0.03 -1.54 -5.90
N PHE A 79 -1.15 -2.05 -5.52
CA PHE A 79 -1.81 -3.18 -6.20
C PHE A 79 -2.50 -2.83 -7.53
N LEU A 80 -2.43 -1.58 -7.97
CA LEU A 80 -2.71 -1.27 -9.39
C LEU A 80 -1.57 -1.74 -10.30
N HIS A 81 -0.42 -2.10 -9.73
CA HIS A 81 0.65 -2.77 -10.46
C HIS A 81 0.45 -4.29 -10.37
N PRO A 82 0.27 -5.01 -11.49
CA PRO A 82 -0.08 -6.44 -11.49
C PRO A 82 1.00 -7.36 -10.89
N GLU A 83 2.24 -6.90 -10.85
CA GLU A 83 3.36 -7.65 -10.25
C GLU A 83 3.75 -7.14 -8.85
N CYS A 84 2.92 -6.31 -8.19
CA CYS A 84 3.27 -5.72 -6.90
C CYS A 84 3.60 -6.78 -5.83
N GLY A 85 2.75 -7.79 -5.67
CA GLY A 85 3.00 -8.88 -4.73
C GLY A 85 4.32 -9.62 -5.01
N LYS A 86 4.62 -9.86 -6.29
CA LYS A 86 5.90 -10.47 -6.72
C LYS A 86 7.11 -9.57 -6.41
N MET A 87 6.98 -8.26 -6.58
CA MET A 87 8.02 -7.29 -6.22
C MET A 87 8.28 -7.29 -4.72
N MET A 88 7.23 -7.27 -3.91
CA MET A 88 7.33 -7.31 -2.44
C MET A 88 7.99 -8.61 -1.97
N LYS A 89 7.57 -9.75 -2.56
CA LYS A 89 8.17 -11.05 -2.25
C LYS A 89 9.65 -11.08 -2.62
N PHE A 90 10.03 -10.55 -3.77
CA PHE A 90 11.44 -10.45 -4.16
C PHE A 90 12.24 -9.62 -3.15
N ALA A 91 11.73 -8.47 -2.71
CA ALA A 91 12.41 -7.66 -1.70
C ALA A 91 12.60 -8.44 -0.39
N SER A 92 11.55 -9.07 0.11
CA SER A 92 11.58 -9.90 1.32
C SER A 92 12.55 -11.08 1.20
N ASP A 93 12.48 -11.84 0.10
CA ASP A 93 13.37 -12.99 -0.14
C ASP A 93 14.85 -12.59 -0.25
N ASN A 94 15.12 -11.34 -0.59
CA ASN A 94 16.47 -10.76 -0.63
C ASN A 94 16.88 -10.08 0.68
N GLY A 95 16.14 -10.28 1.79
CA GLY A 95 16.49 -9.84 3.12
C GLY A 95 16.18 -8.37 3.44
N TYR A 96 15.35 -7.70 2.63
CA TYR A 96 14.85 -6.37 2.99
C TYR A 96 13.67 -6.46 3.93
N GLN A 97 13.60 -5.50 4.86
CA GLN A 97 12.37 -5.23 5.59
C GLN A 97 11.38 -4.56 4.65
N VAL A 98 10.12 -4.97 4.69
CA VAL A 98 9.07 -4.49 3.79
C VAL A 98 7.92 -3.91 4.59
N GLU A 99 7.48 -2.72 4.19
CA GLU A 99 6.23 -2.10 4.63
C GLU A 99 5.29 -1.91 3.44
N LEU A 100 4.00 -1.95 3.73
CA LEU A 100 2.93 -1.78 2.75
C LEU A 100 1.89 -0.78 3.25
N PHE A 101 1.51 0.17 2.39
CA PHE A 101 0.36 1.05 2.56
C PHE A 101 -0.56 0.88 1.36
N SER A 102 -1.80 0.50 1.58
CA SER A 102 -2.72 0.17 0.49
C SER A 102 -4.17 0.50 0.82
N THR A 103 -4.91 0.88 -0.19
CA THR A 103 -6.38 0.97 -0.18
C THR A 103 -7.05 -0.35 -0.59
N LEU A 104 -6.29 -1.40 -0.83
CA LEU A 104 -6.70 -2.70 -1.36
C LEU A 104 -7.28 -2.67 -2.78
N VAL A 105 -7.32 -1.51 -3.44
CA VAL A 105 -7.83 -1.38 -4.82
C VAL A 105 -6.88 -2.08 -5.78
N GLY A 106 -7.38 -3.04 -6.53
CA GLY A 106 -6.59 -3.86 -7.46
C GLY A 106 -5.97 -5.11 -6.82
N MET A 107 -5.97 -5.21 -5.48
CA MET A 107 -5.51 -6.41 -4.78
C MET A 107 -6.39 -7.61 -5.07
N THR A 108 -5.77 -8.76 -5.27
CA THR A 108 -6.43 -10.04 -5.54
C THR A 108 -6.24 -11.02 -4.39
N SER A 109 -6.98 -12.13 -4.41
CA SER A 109 -6.77 -13.23 -3.45
C SER A 109 -5.37 -13.83 -3.54
N ASN A 110 -4.80 -13.89 -4.74
CA ASN A 110 -3.44 -14.36 -4.95
C ASN A 110 -2.41 -13.44 -4.27
N ASP A 111 -2.64 -12.12 -4.26
CA ASP A 111 -1.77 -11.19 -3.55
C ASP A 111 -1.81 -11.43 -2.04
N VAL A 112 -2.99 -11.72 -1.47
CA VAL A 112 -3.11 -12.11 -0.06
C VAL A 112 -2.30 -13.37 0.23
N ASP A 113 -2.34 -14.38 -0.66
CA ASP A 113 -1.55 -15.61 -0.49
C ASP A 113 -0.03 -15.38 -0.62
N ILE A 114 0.39 -14.42 -1.41
CA ILE A 114 1.79 -13.98 -1.49
C ILE A 114 2.17 -13.26 -0.19
N LEU A 115 1.35 -12.34 0.31
CA LEU A 115 1.63 -11.57 1.52
C LEU A 115 1.76 -12.44 2.78
N LYS A 116 1.02 -13.55 2.88
CA LYS A 116 1.20 -14.56 3.96
C LYS A 116 2.63 -15.12 4.06
N LYS A 117 3.39 -15.05 2.97
CA LYS A 117 4.76 -15.57 2.86
C LYS A 117 5.83 -14.49 3.05
N ILE A 118 5.42 -13.27 3.39
CA ILE A 118 6.28 -12.12 3.60
C ILE A 118 6.17 -11.69 5.06
N ASN A 119 7.31 -11.52 5.72
CA ASN A 119 7.34 -10.90 7.04
C ASN A 119 7.26 -9.38 6.90
N LEU A 120 6.04 -8.84 6.87
CA LEU A 120 5.81 -7.41 6.80
C LEU A 120 6.12 -6.75 8.14
N GLN A 121 6.94 -5.70 8.12
CA GLN A 121 7.16 -4.86 9.31
C GLN A 121 5.91 -4.07 9.65
N LYS A 122 5.15 -3.68 8.63
CA LYS A 122 3.91 -2.93 8.76
C LYS A 122 3.05 -3.08 7.52
N PHE A 123 1.77 -3.35 7.69
CA PHE A 123 0.77 -3.29 6.64
C PHE A 123 -0.35 -2.34 7.05
N VAL A 124 -0.37 -1.14 6.48
CA VAL A 124 -1.41 -0.15 6.72
C VAL A 124 -2.48 -0.23 5.65
N ILE A 125 -3.70 -0.50 6.07
CA ILE A 125 -4.88 -0.54 5.20
C ILE A 125 -5.65 0.76 5.38
N HIS A 126 -5.77 1.53 4.30
CA HIS A 126 -6.69 2.67 4.23
C HIS A 126 -8.08 2.16 3.90
N LEU A 127 -8.97 2.20 4.89
CA LEU A 127 -10.34 1.71 4.78
C LEU A 127 -11.20 2.67 3.94
N ALA A 128 -12.14 2.08 3.20
CA ALA A 128 -13.16 2.86 2.50
C ALA A 128 -14.04 3.61 3.51
N ASP A 129 -14.29 4.89 3.23
CA ASP A 129 -15.10 5.79 4.06
C ASP A 129 -16.41 6.20 3.36
N ASN A 130 -17.40 6.59 4.16
CA ASN A 130 -18.72 7.00 3.69
C ASN A 130 -18.69 8.34 2.93
N GLU A 131 -17.72 9.21 3.25
CA GLU A 131 -17.51 10.52 2.64
C GLU A 131 -16.81 10.45 1.29
N LYS A 132 -16.34 9.25 0.92
CA LYS A 132 -15.64 8.98 -0.35
C LYS A 132 -14.45 9.90 -0.57
N TYR A 133 -13.57 10.00 0.45
CA TYR A 133 -12.29 10.68 0.32
C TYR A 133 -11.35 9.98 -0.66
N ALA A 134 -11.58 8.68 -0.88
CA ALA A 134 -10.91 7.88 -1.91
C ALA A 134 -11.97 7.09 -2.72
N LYS A 135 -11.72 6.88 -4.01
CA LYS A 135 -12.62 6.09 -4.87
C LYS A 135 -12.37 4.59 -4.67
N ILE A 136 -12.93 4.06 -3.60
CA ILE A 136 -12.82 2.64 -3.22
C ILE A 136 -14.21 1.99 -3.38
N ALA A 137 -14.28 0.91 -4.16
CA ALA A 137 -15.50 0.11 -4.28
C ALA A 137 -15.67 -0.76 -3.02
N LEU A 138 -16.64 -0.43 -2.17
CA LEU A 138 -16.81 -1.01 -0.83
C LEU A 138 -16.90 -2.54 -0.84
N THR A 139 -17.66 -3.13 -1.76
CA THR A 139 -17.86 -4.58 -1.84
C THR A 139 -16.52 -5.30 -2.07
N GLN A 140 -15.79 -4.94 -3.12
CA GLN A 140 -14.49 -5.56 -3.43
C GLN A 140 -13.46 -5.32 -2.30
N HIS A 141 -13.45 -4.11 -1.74
CA HIS A 141 -12.60 -3.77 -0.61
C HIS A 141 -12.89 -4.69 0.58
N ASN A 142 -14.15 -4.85 0.97
CA ASN A 142 -14.55 -5.66 2.12
C ASN A 142 -14.30 -7.15 1.89
N GLU A 143 -14.43 -7.66 0.67
CA GLU A 143 -14.07 -9.05 0.32
C GLU A 143 -12.58 -9.33 0.57
N ILE A 144 -11.71 -8.46 0.10
CA ILE A 144 -10.26 -8.61 0.34
C ILE A 144 -9.92 -8.40 1.81
N LEU A 145 -10.54 -7.40 2.45
CA LEU A 145 -10.37 -7.13 3.87
C LEU A 145 -10.70 -8.36 4.74
N LYS A 146 -11.85 -9.02 4.49
CA LYS A 146 -12.23 -10.28 5.17
C LYS A 146 -11.15 -11.34 5.02
N LYS A 147 -10.57 -11.51 3.83
CA LYS A 147 -9.49 -12.48 3.58
C LYS A 147 -8.22 -12.14 4.35
N ILE A 148 -7.85 -10.86 4.43
CA ILE A 148 -6.69 -10.42 5.20
C ILE A 148 -6.92 -10.69 6.69
N ILE A 149 -8.07 -10.31 7.24
CA ILE A 149 -8.42 -10.50 8.66
C ILE A 149 -8.41 -11.99 9.05
N SER A 150 -8.92 -12.87 8.17
CA SER A 150 -8.92 -14.31 8.40
C SER A 150 -7.59 -15.02 8.10
N SER A 151 -6.60 -14.28 7.58
CA SER A 151 -5.29 -14.84 7.23
C SER A 151 -4.30 -14.78 8.39
N SER A 152 -3.10 -15.35 8.19
CA SER A 152 -1.96 -15.25 9.12
C SER A 152 -1.08 -14.03 8.91
N ILE A 153 -1.51 -13.03 8.12
CA ILE A 153 -0.75 -11.80 7.92
C ILE A 153 -0.72 -11.02 9.23
N GLU A 154 0.48 -10.70 9.70
CA GLU A 154 0.72 -9.96 10.94
C GLU A 154 0.99 -8.48 10.68
N ASN A 155 1.09 -7.68 11.76
CA ASN A 155 1.39 -6.25 11.72
C ASN A 155 0.43 -5.43 10.83
N VAL A 156 -0.86 -5.81 10.84
CA VAL A 156 -1.91 -5.11 10.11
C VAL A 156 -2.44 -3.95 10.95
N PHE A 157 -2.45 -2.77 10.32
CA PHE A 157 -2.94 -1.52 10.89
C PHE A 157 -4.03 -0.96 10.00
N PHE A 158 -4.98 -0.25 10.58
CA PHE A 158 -6.04 0.43 9.85
C PHE A 158 -5.96 1.93 10.01
N MET A 159 -6.29 2.63 8.95
CA MET A 159 -6.53 4.08 8.96
C MET A 159 -7.75 4.41 8.10
N THR A 160 -8.37 5.53 8.39
CA THR A 160 -9.45 6.10 7.58
C THR A 160 -9.39 7.62 7.61
N MET A 161 -9.85 8.26 6.55
CA MET A 161 -9.97 9.72 6.49
C MET A 161 -11.38 10.21 6.87
N GLY A 162 -12.37 9.33 6.75
CA GLY A 162 -13.76 9.60 7.11
C GLY A 162 -14.35 8.52 8.01
N THR A 163 -15.69 8.47 8.08
CA THR A 163 -16.40 7.44 8.84
C THR A 163 -16.48 6.15 8.05
N ILE A 164 -16.31 5.01 8.71
CA ILE A 164 -16.40 3.68 8.07
C ILE A 164 -17.83 3.13 8.18
N SER A 165 -18.22 2.28 7.22
CA SER A 165 -19.53 1.64 7.20
C SER A 165 -19.70 0.64 8.34
N ASN A 166 -20.95 0.33 8.73
CA ASN A 166 -21.21 -0.71 9.73
C ASN A 166 -20.70 -2.08 9.29
N GLU A 167 -20.75 -2.39 7.99
CA GLU A 167 -20.18 -3.63 7.46
C GLU A 167 -18.68 -3.69 7.71
N THR A 168 -17.95 -2.61 7.41
CA THR A 168 -16.51 -2.52 7.66
C THR A 168 -16.19 -2.64 9.15
N LYS A 169 -16.97 -1.98 10.04
CA LYS A 169 -16.82 -2.11 11.50
C LYS A 169 -16.96 -3.57 11.96
N ASN A 170 -17.96 -4.27 11.42
CA ASN A 170 -18.17 -5.70 11.75
C ASN A 170 -17.02 -6.60 11.29
N ILE A 171 -16.39 -6.28 10.15
CA ILE A 171 -15.24 -7.04 9.62
C ILE A 171 -14.01 -6.85 10.51
N ILE A 172 -13.69 -5.62 10.89
CA ILE A 172 -12.50 -5.32 11.71
C ILE A 172 -12.72 -5.50 13.22
N GLY A 173 -13.99 -5.55 13.66
CA GLY A 173 -14.37 -5.79 15.05
C GLY A 173 -14.42 -4.56 15.95
N PHE A 174 -14.22 -3.35 15.42
CA PHE A 174 -14.25 -2.09 16.20
C PHE A 174 -14.61 -0.89 15.32
N ASP A 175 -14.91 0.25 15.98
CA ASP A 175 -15.06 1.53 15.31
C ASP A 175 -13.72 2.26 15.21
N LEU A 176 -13.47 2.91 14.08
CA LEU A 176 -12.25 3.66 13.84
C LEU A 176 -12.58 5.13 13.62
N LYS A 177 -11.94 5.99 14.40
CA LYS A 177 -12.03 7.44 14.22
C LYS A 177 -11.14 7.91 13.07
N PRO A 178 -11.57 8.91 12.29
CA PRO A 178 -10.75 9.50 11.23
C PRO A 178 -9.37 9.92 11.74
N SER A 179 -8.37 9.74 10.90
CA SER A 179 -6.98 10.13 11.15
C SER A 179 -6.27 9.38 12.32
N VAL A 180 -6.88 8.34 12.88
CA VAL A 180 -6.24 7.48 13.87
C VAL A 180 -5.82 6.16 13.21
N MET A 181 -4.56 5.79 13.42
CA MET A 181 -4.05 4.48 13.00
C MET A 181 -4.16 3.50 14.17
N VAL A 182 -4.84 2.40 13.97
CA VAL A 182 -5.04 1.37 14.99
C VAL A 182 -4.56 0.02 14.47
N SER A 183 -3.80 -0.71 15.28
CA SER A 183 -3.40 -2.08 15.00
C SER A 183 -4.43 -3.09 15.52
N ILE A 184 -4.53 -4.24 14.87
CA ILE A 184 -5.18 -5.41 15.47
C ILE A 184 -4.14 -6.12 16.34
N ALA A 185 -4.33 -6.10 17.66
CA ALA A 185 -3.68 -7.08 18.52
C ALA A 185 -4.39 -8.43 18.29
N ARG A 186 -3.76 -9.35 17.58
CA ARG A 186 -4.22 -10.73 17.57
C ARG A 186 -3.87 -11.32 18.94
N ALA A 187 -4.90 -11.75 19.69
CA ALA A 187 -4.67 -12.65 20.82
C ALA A 187 -4.03 -13.93 20.26
N ILE A 188 -2.82 -14.24 20.72
CA ILE A 188 -2.08 -15.48 20.45
C ILE A 188 -2.79 -16.61 21.16
#